data_68921e8d4cfcee18f16e9ddf201e12de
#
_entry.id   68921e8d4cfcee18f16e9ddf201e12de
#
_cell.length_a   1.000
_cell.length_b   1.000
_cell.length_c   1.000
_cell.angle_alpha   90.00
_cell.angle_beta   90.00
_cell.angle_gamma   90.00
#
_symmetry.space_group_name_H-M   'P 1'
#
loop_
_entity.id
_entity.type
_entity.pdbx_description
1 polymer ?
#
loop_
_entity_poly.entity_id
_entity_poly.type
_entity_poly.pdbx_seq_one_letter_code
_entity_poly.pdbx_strand_id
1 'polypeptide(L)'
;MFTVRLGIAFELVGVAGIGVVVGPGTAWWATVPVLFVYGLGVGLATAQLTGVVLAEVPVANSGQGSGTQSTSRQVGSASGIAILGTVLFSTLGTQLSRKLAGIPGIPAGQRTAIVTAVKQSAGAAIAHLAADPRTAPVAAMAKDAFSEATRLAAFCAAFFLALGLLASLSLGRGSASGQTPRIPATDRKTAGPAA
;
A
#
# COMPACT_ATOMS: atom_id res chain seq x y z
N MET A 1 -18.46 -0.75 8.75
CA MET A 1 -18.23 -0.70 7.28
C MET A 1 -17.91 0.70 6.73
N PHE A 2 -18.64 1.76 7.13
CA PHE A 2 -18.38 3.12 6.63
C PHE A 2 -16.95 3.60 6.92
N THR A 3 -16.46 3.43 8.16
CA THR A 3 -15.13 3.88 8.59
C THR A 3 -13.99 3.17 7.85
N VAL A 4 -14.14 1.87 7.55
CA VAL A 4 -13.16 1.11 6.76
C VAL A 4 -13.07 1.66 5.34
N ARG A 5 -14.21 1.92 4.70
CA ARG A 5 -14.26 2.49 3.34
C ARG A 5 -13.66 3.89 3.28
N LEU A 6 -13.96 4.70 4.31
CA LEU A 6 -13.36 6.03 4.45
C LEU A 6 -11.85 5.93 4.62
N GLY A 7 -11.36 4.97 5.43
CA GLY A 7 -9.93 4.72 5.60
C GLY A 7 -9.25 4.34 4.29
N ILE A 8 -9.82 3.39 3.54
CA ILE A 8 -9.26 2.98 2.22
C ILE A 8 -9.30 4.16 1.22
N ALA A 9 -10.34 5.00 1.26
CA ALA A 9 -10.42 6.19 0.40
C ALA A 9 -9.32 7.20 0.72
N PHE A 10 -9.05 7.49 2.00
CA PHE A 10 -7.93 8.36 2.41
C PHE A 10 -6.57 7.75 2.04
N GLU A 11 -6.41 6.44 2.19
CA GLU A 11 -5.19 5.74 1.80
C GLU A 11 -4.98 5.85 0.27
N LEU A 12 -6.03 5.64 -0.53
CA LEU A 12 -6.01 5.81 -1.98
C LEU A 12 -5.62 7.23 -2.39
N VAL A 13 -6.26 8.25 -1.79
CA VAL A 13 -5.95 9.66 -2.06
C VAL A 13 -4.51 9.99 -1.66
N GLY A 14 -4.07 9.49 -0.50
CA GLY A 14 -2.70 9.68 -0.04
C GLY A 14 -1.67 9.05 -0.98
N VAL A 15 -1.85 7.79 -1.37
CA VAL A 15 -0.92 7.10 -2.28
C VAL A 15 -0.93 7.72 -3.68
N ALA A 16 -2.10 8.05 -4.23
CA ALA A 16 -2.20 8.75 -5.50
C ALA A 16 -1.53 10.15 -5.43
N GLY A 17 -1.73 10.85 -4.31
CA GLY A 17 -1.08 12.12 -4.02
C GLY A 17 0.45 12.03 -4.01
N ILE A 18 1.03 10.96 -3.44
CA ILE A 18 2.48 10.69 -3.54
C ILE A 18 2.90 10.60 -5.00
N GLY A 19 2.15 9.85 -5.83
CA GLY A 19 2.43 9.73 -7.26
C GLY A 19 2.39 11.06 -8.02
N VAL A 20 1.61 12.03 -7.57
CA VAL A 20 1.53 13.37 -8.18
C VAL A 20 2.63 14.30 -7.67
N VAL A 21 2.87 14.31 -6.34
CA VAL A 21 3.75 15.29 -5.68
C VAL A 21 5.22 14.91 -5.83
N VAL A 22 5.56 13.62 -5.83
CA VAL A 22 6.96 13.17 -5.88
C VAL A 22 7.60 13.54 -7.22
N GLY A 23 8.69 14.31 -7.15
CA GLY A 23 9.50 14.73 -8.29
C GLY A 23 10.95 15.01 -7.87
N PRO A 24 11.87 15.20 -8.86
CA PRO A 24 13.30 15.36 -8.59
C PRO A 24 13.65 16.57 -7.70
N GLY A 25 12.82 17.60 -7.74
CA GLY A 25 12.98 18.85 -6.99
C GLY A 25 11.95 19.06 -5.88
N THR A 26 11.13 18.06 -5.58
CA THR A 26 10.09 18.19 -4.56
C THR A 26 10.70 18.47 -3.20
N ALA A 27 10.29 19.59 -2.58
CA ALA A 27 10.68 19.92 -1.22
C ALA A 27 10.05 18.89 -0.26
N TRP A 28 10.81 18.45 0.74
CA TRP A 28 10.36 17.42 1.69
C TRP A 28 9.03 17.77 2.39
N TRP A 29 8.80 19.05 2.68
CA TRP A 29 7.56 19.50 3.31
C TRP A 29 6.31 19.37 2.42
N ALA A 30 6.47 19.33 1.08
CA ALA A 30 5.36 19.15 0.16
C ALA A 30 4.78 17.73 0.22
N THR A 31 5.56 16.75 0.68
CA THR A 31 5.11 15.37 0.88
C THR A 31 4.37 15.15 2.21
N VAL A 32 4.58 16.03 3.20
CA VAL A 32 4.01 15.89 4.54
C VAL A 32 2.47 15.82 4.56
N PRO A 33 1.73 16.73 3.89
CA PRO A 33 0.26 16.66 3.89
C PRO A 33 -0.27 15.36 3.27
N VAL A 34 0.39 14.89 2.22
CA VAL A 34 0.00 13.67 1.51
C VAL A 34 0.24 12.43 2.37
N LEU A 35 1.39 12.37 3.05
CA LEU A 35 1.71 11.30 3.99
C LEU A 35 0.80 11.33 5.23
N PHE A 36 0.38 12.51 5.67
CA PHE A 36 -0.59 12.65 6.76
C PHE A 36 -1.95 12.06 6.38
N VAL A 37 -2.47 12.39 5.18
CA VAL A 37 -3.72 11.82 4.65
C VAL A 37 -3.61 10.29 4.52
N TYR A 38 -2.50 9.79 3.99
CA TYR A 38 -2.21 8.36 3.91
C TYR A 38 -2.22 7.70 5.29
N GLY A 39 -1.51 8.27 6.26
CA GLY A 39 -1.43 7.74 7.63
C GLY A 39 -2.78 7.70 8.34
N LEU A 40 -3.63 8.73 8.15
CA LEU A 40 -5.00 8.71 8.65
C LEU A 40 -5.81 7.56 8.02
N GLY A 41 -5.65 7.34 6.71
CA GLY A 41 -6.30 6.23 5.99
C GLY A 41 -5.93 4.88 6.57
N VAL A 42 -4.63 4.61 6.71
CA VAL A 42 -4.11 3.36 7.28
C VAL A 42 -4.60 3.16 8.71
N GLY A 43 -4.56 4.22 9.54
CA GLY A 43 -5.02 4.16 10.93
C GLY A 43 -6.49 3.79 11.04
N LEU A 44 -7.36 4.46 10.28
CA LEU A 44 -8.81 4.21 10.26
C LEU A 44 -9.14 2.82 9.72
N ALA A 45 -8.50 2.40 8.63
CA ALA A 45 -8.74 1.08 8.02
C ALA A 45 -8.30 -0.05 8.97
N THR A 46 -7.08 0.02 9.49
CA THR A 46 -6.50 -1.04 10.33
C THR A 46 -7.25 -1.20 11.66
N ALA A 47 -7.60 -0.09 12.31
CA ALA A 47 -8.29 -0.12 13.61
C ALA A 47 -9.66 -0.80 13.53
N GLN A 48 -10.38 -0.62 12.42
CA GLN A 48 -11.74 -1.14 12.27
C GLN A 48 -11.81 -2.51 11.58
N LEU A 49 -10.83 -2.85 10.74
CA LEU A 49 -10.86 -4.05 9.93
C LEU A 49 -10.97 -5.32 10.78
N THR A 50 -10.18 -5.40 11.84
CA THR A 50 -10.17 -6.57 12.76
C THR A 50 -11.52 -6.74 13.43
N GLY A 51 -12.12 -5.66 13.94
CA GLY A 51 -13.44 -5.69 14.57
C GLY A 51 -14.55 -6.11 13.61
N VAL A 52 -14.52 -5.59 12.37
CA VAL A 52 -15.53 -5.92 11.36
C VAL A 52 -15.43 -7.38 10.89
N VAL A 53 -14.21 -7.88 10.66
CA VAL A 53 -14.01 -9.28 10.21
C VAL A 53 -14.40 -10.28 11.28
N LEU A 54 -14.12 -9.99 12.55
CA LEU A 54 -14.42 -10.91 13.66
C LEU A 54 -15.85 -10.78 14.20
N ALA A 55 -16.58 -9.72 13.87
CA ALA A 55 -17.93 -9.48 14.39
C ALA A 55 -18.95 -10.57 13.99
N GLU A 56 -18.75 -11.24 12.86
CA GLU A 56 -19.62 -12.32 12.37
C GLU A 56 -19.08 -13.72 12.67
N VAL A 57 -17.90 -13.83 13.33
CA VAL A 57 -17.28 -15.11 13.68
C VAL A 57 -17.78 -15.56 15.06
N PRO A 58 -18.36 -16.77 15.20
CA PRO A 58 -18.75 -17.29 16.50
C PRO A 58 -17.55 -17.32 17.47
N VAL A 59 -17.79 -17.01 18.74
CA VAL A 59 -16.75 -16.94 19.79
C VAL A 59 -15.91 -18.23 19.85
N ALA A 60 -16.54 -19.39 19.66
CA ALA A 60 -15.86 -20.69 19.62
C ALA A 60 -14.81 -20.79 18.50
N ASN A 61 -14.95 -20.04 17.41
CA ASN A 61 -14.08 -20.06 16.22
C ASN A 61 -13.23 -18.79 16.08
N SER A 62 -13.24 -17.90 17.07
CA SER A 62 -12.55 -16.60 17.00
C SER A 62 -11.04 -16.73 16.78
N GLY A 63 -10.40 -17.75 17.37
CA GLY A 63 -8.98 -18.05 17.13
C GLY A 63 -8.68 -18.43 15.68
N GLN A 64 -9.53 -19.25 15.07
CA GLN A 64 -9.40 -19.65 13.66
C GLN A 64 -9.64 -18.46 12.72
N GLY A 65 -10.66 -17.64 13.02
CA GLY A 65 -10.95 -16.41 12.28
C GLY A 65 -9.78 -15.42 12.30
N SER A 66 -9.21 -15.18 13.48
CA SER A 66 -8.04 -14.30 13.65
C SER A 66 -6.80 -14.84 12.92
N GLY A 67 -6.56 -16.14 12.98
CA GLY A 67 -5.45 -16.81 12.28
C GLY A 67 -5.58 -16.66 10.76
N THR A 68 -6.76 -16.91 10.21
CA THR A 68 -7.04 -16.76 8.77
C THR A 68 -6.85 -15.32 8.31
N GLN A 69 -7.38 -14.35 9.08
CA GLN A 69 -7.19 -12.92 8.79
C GLN A 69 -5.71 -12.53 8.81
N SER A 70 -4.95 -12.96 9.81
CA SER A 70 -3.52 -12.66 9.91
C SER A 70 -2.74 -13.24 8.74
N THR A 71 -3.01 -14.49 8.37
CA THR A 71 -2.37 -15.15 7.22
C THR A 71 -2.70 -14.44 5.91
N SER A 72 -3.96 -14.10 5.67
CA SER A 72 -4.38 -13.37 4.47
C SER A 72 -3.69 -12.01 4.35
N ARG A 73 -3.56 -11.28 5.48
CA ARG A 73 -2.84 -10.00 5.51
C ARG A 73 -1.35 -10.18 5.22
N GLN A 74 -0.73 -11.25 5.72
CA GLN A 74 0.69 -11.55 5.51
C GLN A 74 0.96 -11.88 4.02
N VAL A 75 0.12 -12.72 3.41
CA VAL A 75 0.21 -13.06 1.99
C VAL A 75 -0.01 -11.82 1.12
N GLY A 76 -1.02 -11.00 1.44
CA GLY A 76 -1.27 -9.74 0.74
C GLY A 76 -0.10 -8.76 0.82
N SER A 77 0.49 -8.61 2.02
CA SER A 77 1.67 -7.75 2.23
C SER A 77 2.88 -8.24 1.46
N ALA A 78 3.21 -9.54 1.52
CA ALA A 78 4.32 -10.12 0.79
C ALA A 78 4.16 -9.97 -0.73
N SER A 79 2.96 -10.24 -1.25
CA SER A 79 2.63 -10.06 -2.66
C SER A 79 2.74 -8.59 -3.09
N GLY A 80 2.22 -7.68 -2.28
CA GLY A 80 2.31 -6.23 -2.53
C GLY A 80 3.75 -5.75 -2.62
N ILE A 81 4.60 -6.13 -1.66
CA ILE A 81 6.03 -5.78 -1.67
C ILE A 81 6.73 -6.33 -2.92
N ALA A 82 6.46 -7.58 -3.29
CA ALA A 82 7.06 -8.21 -4.46
C ALA A 82 6.66 -7.49 -5.77
N ILE A 83 5.37 -7.21 -5.95
CA ILE A 83 4.86 -6.53 -7.16
C ILE A 83 5.38 -5.09 -7.23
N LEU A 84 5.18 -4.30 -6.17
CA LEU A 84 5.58 -2.89 -6.17
C LEU A 84 7.08 -2.71 -6.22
N GLY A 85 7.84 -3.58 -5.55
CA GLY A 85 9.29 -3.62 -5.63
C GLY A 85 9.78 -3.94 -7.04
N THR A 86 9.16 -4.91 -7.71
CA THR A 86 9.48 -5.23 -9.12
C THR A 86 9.18 -4.04 -10.03
N VAL A 87 8.02 -3.39 -9.89
CA VAL A 87 7.67 -2.19 -10.68
C VAL A 87 8.69 -1.08 -10.43
N LEU A 88 9.01 -0.78 -9.17
CA LEU A 88 9.96 0.27 -8.81
C LEU A 88 11.35 0.02 -9.42
N PHE A 89 11.94 -1.15 -9.13
CA PHE A 89 13.33 -1.42 -9.53
C PHE A 89 13.49 -1.74 -11.01
N SER A 90 12.47 -2.30 -11.68
CA SER A 90 12.52 -2.47 -13.14
C SER A 90 12.43 -1.13 -13.86
N THR A 91 11.51 -0.28 -13.44
CA THR A 91 11.34 1.08 -14.01
C THR A 91 12.59 1.93 -13.76
N LEU A 92 13.11 1.94 -12.54
CA LEU A 92 14.36 2.63 -12.19
C LEU A 92 15.50 2.17 -13.10
N GLY A 93 15.69 0.86 -13.25
CA GLY A 93 16.75 0.32 -14.10
C GLY A 93 16.61 0.73 -15.56
N THR A 94 15.41 0.64 -16.11
CA THR A 94 15.13 0.99 -17.51
C THR A 94 15.32 2.49 -17.75
N GLN A 95 14.76 3.35 -16.91
CA GLN A 95 14.84 4.80 -17.05
C GLN A 95 16.26 5.30 -16.88
N LEU A 96 16.99 4.82 -15.86
CA LEU A 96 18.39 5.21 -15.64
C LEU A 96 19.29 4.73 -16.79
N SER A 97 19.10 3.51 -17.28
CA SER A 97 19.84 3.00 -18.44
C SER A 97 19.63 3.85 -19.68
N ARG A 98 18.38 4.27 -19.95
CA ARG A 98 18.06 5.13 -21.09
C ARG A 98 18.72 6.51 -20.96
N LYS A 99 18.63 7.12 -19.78
CA LYS A 99 19.24 8.45 -19.53
C LYS A 99 20.78 8.39 -19.68
N LEU A 100 21.42 7.35 -19.16
CA LEU A 100 22.87 7.15 -19.28
C LEU A 100 23.31 6.82 -20.72
N ALA A 101 22.46 6.19 -21.52
CA ALA A 101 22.77 5.90 -22.93
C ALA A 101 22.95 7.17 -23.77
N GLY A 102 22.29 8.28 -23.39
CA GLY A 102 22.43 9.57 -24.04
C GLY A 102 23.72 10.33 -23.71
N ILE A 103 24.57 9.85 -22.79
CA ILE A 103 25.83 10.51 -22.42
C ILE A 103 26.98 9.91 -23.24
N PRO A 104 27.63 10.72 -24.12
CA PRO A 104 28.83 10.27 -24.81
C PRO A 104 29.97 9.98 -23.83
N GLY A 105 30.77 8.95 -24.10
CA GLY A 105 31.97 8.66 -23.33
C GLY A 105 31.81 7.73 -22.10
N ILE A 106 30.58 7.34 -21.73
CA ILE A 106 30.39 6.33 -20.67
C ILE A 106 30.35 4.92 -21.32
N PRO A 107 31.31 4.04 -21.04
CA PRO A 107 31.29 2.66 -21.53
C PRO A 107 30.08 1.86 -21.04
N ALA A 108 29.61 0.89 -21.83
CA ALA A 108 28.43 0.08 -21.48
C ALA A 108 28.59 -0.63 -20.12
N GLY A 109 29.76 -1.14 -19.79
CA GLY A 109 30.04 -1.77 -18.49
C GLY A 109 29.90 -0.82 -17.31
N GLN A 110 30.35 0.44 -17.47
CA GLN A 110 30.22 1.46 -16.43
C GLN A 110 28.75 1.90 -16.24
N ARG A 111 27.95 1.99 -17.31
CA ARG A 111 26.50 2.26 -17.23
C ARG A 111 25.80 1.18 -16.42
N THR A 112 26.09 -0.09 -16.73
CA THR A 112 25.52 -1.24 -16.00
C THR A 112 25.91 -1.22 -14.52
N ALA A 113 27.17 -0.91 -14.20
CA ALA A 113 27.65 -0.81 -12.83
C ALA A 113 26.92 0.28 -12.04
N ILE A 114 26.71 1.48 -12.63
CA ILE A 114 25.97 2.58 -12.02
C ILE A 114 24.52 2.18 -11.76
N VAL A 115 23.83 1.61 -12.76
CA VAL A 115 22.44 1.16 -12.62
C VAL A 115 22.30 0.11 -11.53
N THR A 116 23.21 -0.84 -11.48
CA THR A 116 23.21 -1.90 -10.47
C THR A 116 23.44 -1.33 -9.07
N ALA A 117 24.41 -0.43 -8.90
CA ALA A 117 24.71 0.21 -7.63
C ALA A 117 23.51 1.01 -7.10
N VAL A 118 22.84 1.79 -7.96
CA VAL A 118 21.65 2.58 -7.58
C VAL A 118 20.48 1.67 -7.22
N LYS A 119 20.26 0.58 -7.97
CA LYS A 119 19.20 -0.41 -7.66
C LYS A 119 19.46 -1.15 -6.35
N GLN A 120 20.67 -1.70 -6.16
CA GLN A 120 21.01 -2.48 -4.97
C GLN A 120 21.00 -1.65 -3.69
N SER A 121 21.34 -0.36 -3.79
CA SER A 121 21.32 0.56 -2.66
C SER A 121 19.94 1.18 -2.40
N ALA A 122 18.91 0.80 -3.16
CA ALA A 122 17.60 1.45 -3.11
C ALA A 122 17.67 2.98 -3.21
N GLY A 123 18.61 3.48 -4.02
CA GLY A 123 18.80 4.92 -4.26
C GLY A 123 19.83 5.58 -3.33
N ALA A 124 20.33 4.92 -2.28
CA ALA A 124 21.32 5.53 -1.38
C ALA A 124 22.62 5.93 -2.09
N ALA A 125 23.04 5.20 -3.13
CA ALA A 125 24.19 5.53 -3.96
C ALA A 125 24.06 6.89 -4.66
N ILE A 126 22.86 7.42 -4.85
CA ILE A 126 22.61 8.74 -5.47
C ILE A 126 23.25 9.86 -4.65
N ALA A 127 23.21 9.77 -3.33
CA ALA A 127 23.84 10.75 -2.44
C ALA A 127 25.36 10.79 -2.61
N HIS A 128 25.99 9.61 -2.75
CA HIS A 128 27.43 9.51 -2.99
C HIS A 128 27.81 10.06 -4.37
N LEU A 129 27.02 9.75 -5.40
CA LEU A 129 27.24 10.30 -6.74
C LEU A 129 27.07 11.82 -6.79
N ALA A 130 26.21 12.39 -5.95
CA ALA A 130 25.97 13.83 -5.89
C ALA A 130 27.10 14.59 -5.15
N ALA A 131 27.87 13.92 -4.31
CA ALA A 131 28.97 14.52 -3.55
C ALA A 131 30.20 14.87 -4.41
N ASP A 132 30.39 14.18 -5.55
CA ASP A 132 31.48 14.45 -6.49
C ASP A 132 30.96 15.28 -7.67
N PRO A 133 31.55 16.48 -7.93
CA PRO A 133 31.16 17.31 -9.08
C PRO A 133 31.24 16.61 -10.44
N ARG A 134 32.10 15.60 -10.59
CA ARG A 134 32.24 14.84 -11.83
C ARG A 134 31.08 13.90 -12.10
N THR A 135 30.47 13.38 -11.05
CA THR A 135 29.33 12.45 -11.10
C THR A 135 28.00 13.11 -10.80
N ALA A 136 27.98 14.39 -10.41
CA ALA A 136 26.77 15.16 -10.13
C ALA A 136 25.71 15.11 -11.26
N PRO A 137 26.06 15.20 -12.56
CA PRO A 137 25.09 15.04 -13.63
C PRO A 137 24.45 13.66 -13.67
N VAL A 138 25.22 12.61 -13.38
CA VAL A 138 24.72 11.22 -13.26
C VAL A 138 23.79 11.07 -12.07
N ALA A 139 24.13 11.70 -10.93
CA ALA A 139 23.28 11.73 -9.75
C ALA A 139 21.92 12.40 -10.01
N ALA A 140 21.90 13.51 -10.77
CA ALA A 140 20.66 14.18 -11.19
C ALA A 140 19.78 13.24 -12.02
N MET A 141 20.36 12.56 -13.02
CA MET A 141 19.63 11.58 -13.83
C MET A 141 19.10 10.39 -13.02
N ALA A 142 19.88 9.92 -12.05
CA ALA A 142 19.47 8.84 -11.17
C ALA A 142 18.33 9.27 -10.24
N LYS A 143 18.34 10.52 -9.75
CA LYS A 143 17.28 11.10 -8.95
C LYS A 143 15.98 11.23 -9.75
N ASP A 144 16.08 11.69 -11.01
CA ASP A 144 14.93 11.75 -11.91
C ASP A 144 14.34 10.37 -12.18
N ALA A 145 15.20 9.40 -12.54
CA ALA A 145 14.77 8.03 -12.80
C ALA A 145 14.12 7.39 -11.56
N PHE A 146 14.64 7.67 -10.37
CA PHE A 146 14.08 7.19 -9.11
C PHE A 146 12.71 7.81 -8.83
N SER A 147 12.55 9.11 -9.09
CA SER A 147 11.26 9.81 -8.93
C SER A 147 10.21 9.27 -9.89
N GLU A 148 10.56 9.05 -11.17
CA GLU A 148 9.67 8.44 -12.17
C GLU A 148 9.25 7.02 -11.76
N ALA A 149 10.19 6.21 -11.27
CA ALA A 149 9.92 4.86 -10.80
C ALA A 149 9.00 4.85 -9.57
N THR A 150 9.22 5.76 -8.62
CA THR A 150 8.38 5.92 -7.42
C THR A 150 6.96 6.35 -7.80
N ARG A 151 6.80 7.28 -8.73
CA ARG A 151 5.49 7.71 -9.23
C ARG A 151 4.71 6.53 -9.84
N LEU A 152 5.37 5.74 -10.69
CA LEU A 152 4.72 4.59 -11.32
C LEU A 152 4.32 3.54 -10.28
N ALA A 153 5.20 3.25 -9.32
CA ALA A 153 4.89 2.32 -8.21
C ALA A 153 3.73 2.83 -7.35
N ALA A 154 3.65 4.14 -7.06
CA ALA A 154 2.56 4.75 -6.33
C ALA A 154 1.23 4.64 -7.08
N PHE A 155 1.20 4.91 -8.39
CA PHE A 155 -0.01 4.73 -9.19
C PHE A 155 -0.43 3.26 -9.29
N CYS A 156 0.51 2.33 -9.37
CA CYS A 156 0.23 0.90 -9.32
C CYS A 156 -0.40 0.51 -7.97
N ALA A 157 0.13 1.00 -6.86
CA ALA A 157 -0.45 0.79 -5.53
C ALA A 157 -1.85 1.41 -5.41
N ALA A 158 -2.04 2.63 -5.91
CA ALA A 158 -3.35 3.31 -5.94
C ALA A 158 -4.39 2.50 -6.75
N PHE A 159 -3.97 1.89 -7.86
CA PHE A 159 -4.83 1.00 -8.64
C PHE A 159 -5.32 -0.21 -7.82
N PHE A 160 -4.42 -0.89 -7.09
CA PHE A 160 -4.81 -2.00 -6.22
C PHE A 160 -5.70 -1.57 -5.07
N LEU A 161 -5.45 -0.40 -4.48
CA LEU A 161 -6.33 0.17 -3.44
C LEU A 161 -7.72 0.50 -3.99
N ALA A 162 -7.79 1.04 -5.20
CA ALA A 162 -9.07 1.29 -5.87
C ALA A 162 -9.86 0.00 -6.11
N LEU A 163 -9.20 -1.08 -6.55
CA LEU A 163 -9.82 -2.40 -6.68
C LEU A 163 -10.32 -2.92 -5.33
N GLY A 164 -9.53 -2.78 -4.26
CA GLY A 164 -9.94 -3.14 -2.90
C GLY A 164 -11.16 -2.35 -2.41
N LEU A 165 -11.19 -1.05 -2.69
CA LEU A 165 -12.32 -0.19 -2.36
C LEU A 165 -13.58 -0.61 -3.13
N LEU A 166 -13.48 -0.87 -4.43
CA LEU A 166 -14.59 -1.34 -5.26
C LEU A 166 -15.11 -2.69 -4.76
N ALA A 167 -14.23 -3.63 -4.43
CA ALA A 167 -14.61 -4.91 -3.83
C ALA A 167 -15.35 -4.71 -2.49
N SER A 168 -14.87 -3.81 -1.63
CA SER A 168 -15.55 -3.47 -0.37
C SER A 168 -16.94 -2.84 -0.57
N LEU A 169 -17.12 -2.08 -1.65
CA LEU A 169 -18.43 -1.49 -1.98
C LEU A 169 -19.42 -2.53 -2.49
N SER A 170 -18.96 -3.53 -3.25
CA SER A 170 -19.82 -4.61 -3.77
C SER A 170 -20.32 -5.54 -2.65
N LEU A 171 -19.45 -5.89 -1.69
CA LEU A 171 -19.81 -6.74 -0.57
C LEU A 171 -20.84 -6.11 0.39
N GLY A 172 -20.88 -4.79 0.52
CA GLY A 172 -21.84 -4.08 1.39
C GLY A 172 -23.28 -4.03 0.88
N ARG A 173 -23.54 -4.47 -0.33
CA ARG A 173 -24.90 -4.52 -0.91
C ARG A 173 -25.64 -5.83 -0.62
N GLY A 174 -24.94 -6.90 -0.22
CA GLY A 174 -25.52 -8.23 0.05
C GLY A 174 -26.06 -8.46 1.45
N SER A 175 -25.68 -7.65 2.45
CA SER A 175 -26.00 -7.90 3.87
C SER A 175 -27.30 -7.26 4.37
N ALA A 176 -28.14 -6.69 3.50
CA ALA A 176 -29.40 -6.05 3.90
C ALA A 176 -30.64 -6.98 3.90
N SER A 177 -30.49 -8.27 3.64
CA SER A 177 -31.60 -9.23 3.64
C SER A 177 -31.47 -10.23 4.78
N GLY A 178 -32.05 -9.87 5.93
CA GLY A 178 -32.79 -10.75 6.80
C GLY A 178 -32.04 -11.78 7.64
N GLN A 179 -31.71 -11.40 8.84
CA GLN A 179 -31.89 -12.32 9.99
C GLN A 179 -32.27 -11.49 11.21
N THR A 180 -33.57 -11.35 11.40
CA THR A 180 -34.12 -11.05 12.75
C THR A 180 -33.77 -12.26 13.62
N PRO A 181 -33.02 -12.10 14.72
CA PRO A 181 -32.82 -13.21 15.65
C PRO A 181 -34.19 -13.60 16.21
N ARG A 182 -34.68 -14.80 15.85
CA ARG A 182 -35.77 -15.42 16.59
C ARG A 182 -35.25 -15.73 17.99
N ILE A 183 -35.60 -14.90 18.94
CA ILE A 183 -35.47 -15.24 20.35
C ILE A 183 -36.40 -16.45 20.57
N PRO A 184 -35.88 -17.63 20.99
CA PRO A 184 -36.74 -18.72 21.33
C PRO A 184 -37.63 -18.26 22.50
N ALA A 185 -38.93 -18.35 22.32
CA ALA A 185 -39.90 -18.12 23.41
C ALA A 185 -39.53 -19.12 24.54
N THR A 186 -38.97 -18.62 25.63
CA THR A 186 -38.80 -19.38 26.88
C THR A 186 -40.17 -19.88 27.28
N ASP A 187 -40.33 -21.21 27.24
CA ASP A 187 -41.50 -21.92 27.69
C ASP A 187 -41.70 -21.65 29.20
N ARG A 188 -42.58 -20.70 29.48
CA ARG A 188 -43.04 -20.38 30.83
C ARG A 188 -44.13 -21.39 31.26
N LYS A 189 -43.79 -22.66 31.33
CA LYS A 189 -44.70 -23.67 31.88
C LYS A 189 -43.91 -24.65 32.73
N THR A 190 -43.75 -24.35 34.00
CA THR A 190 -43.80 -25.26 35.12
C THR A 190 -43.36 -24.53 36.40
N ALA A 191 -44.24 -23.69 36.92
CA ALA A 191 -44.28 -23.40 38.38
C ALA A 191 -45.69 -23.77 38.84
N GLY A 192 -45.89 -25.05 39.10
CA GLY A 192 -47.03 -25.52 39.84
C GLY A 192 -46.84 -25.16 41.33
N PRO A 193 -47.93 -24.84 42.06
CA PRO A 193 -47.85 -24.50 43.46
C PRO A 193 -47.54 -25.73 44.26
N ALA A 194 -46.49 -25.67 45.10
CA ALA A 194 -46.25 -26.62 46.16
C ALA A 194 -47.29 -26.35 47.29
N ALA A 195 -48.08 -27.38 47.59
CA ALA A 195 -48.87 -27.45 48.80
C ALA A 195 -48.01 -27.98 49.95
#